data_ebb173f785eae3f9edda02c30881fed2
#
_entry.id   ebb173f785eae3f9edda02c30881fed2
#
_cell.length_a   1.000
_cell.length_b   1.000
_cell.length_c   1.000
_cell.angle_alpha   90.00
_cell.angle_beta   90.00
_cell.angle_gamma   90.00
#
_symmetry.space_group_name_H-M   'P 1'
#
loop_
_entity.id
_entity.type
_entity.pdbx_description
1 polymer ?
#
loop_
_entity_poly.entity_id
_entity_poly.type
_entity_poly.pdbx_seq_one_letter_code
_entity_poly.pdbx_strand_id
1 'polypeptide(L)'
;MKKSTKKNNGMVMTVILSIVSVLYVLPVVAVILNSFKANTFVMTDTFALPTGEMYVGFANFIKGMTFGNYPFIKSVLYSVVITVLSAALILICTSMAGWFIARVKSRFCSLLYFLCVFSMVVPFQMVMFTLSKTADTLRLNTPWTIPIVYLGFGAGLAIFMFVEIGRASCRERV
;
A
#
# COMPACT_ATOMS: atom_id res chain seq x y z
N MET A 1 -33.65 8.94 -35.18
CA MET A 1 -34.04 8.06 -34.07
C MET A 1 -32.94 7.02 -33.79
N LYS A 2 -31.90 7.36 -33.00
CA LYS A 2 -30.81 6.42 -32.66
C LYS A 2 -30.23 6.62 -31.22
N LYS A 3 -31.10 7.02 -30.28
CA LYS A 3 -30.70 7.34 -28.87
C LYS A 3 -31.08 6.29 -27.81
N SER A 4 -31.87 5.25 -28.19
CA SER A 4 -32.43 4.29 -27.22
C SER A 4 -31.54 3.10 -26.90
N THR A 5 -30.77 2.63 -27.85
CA THR A 5 -29.91 1.43 -27.69
C THR A 5 -28.71 1.63 -26.79
N LYS A 6 -28.17 2.84 -26.72
CA LYS A 6 -26.99 3.15 -25.90
C LYS A 6 -27.25 3.20 -24.38
N LYS A 7 -28.51 3.51 -24.00
CA LYS A 7 -28.93 3.58 -22.59
C LYS A 7 -29.16 2.18 -22.00
N ASN A 8 -29.72 1.24 -22.79
CA ASN A 8 -29.92 -0.13 -22.32
C ASN A 8 -28.63 -0.91 -22.12
N ASN A 9 -27.65 -0.71 -23.00
CA ASN A 9 -26.32 -1.35 -22.83
C ASN A 9 -25.60 -0.87 -21.58
N GLY A 10 -25.75 0.40 -21.19
CA GLY A 10 -25.20 0.93 -19.95
C GLY A 10 -25.82 0.29 -18.71
N MET A 11 -27.15 0.09 -18.71
CA MET A 11 -27.87 -0.53 -17.60
C MET A 11 -27.45 -2.01 -17.42
N VAL A 12 -27.40 -2.76 -18.51
CA VAL A 12 -26.97 -4.17 -18.51
C VAL A 12 -25.54 -4.29 -17.96
N MET A 13 -24.63 -3.44 -18.42
CA MET A 13 -23.25 -3.43 -17.94
C MET A 13 -23.15 -3.10 -16.44
N THR A 14 -23.96 -2.15 -15.96
CA THR A 14 -24.02 -1.81 -14.54
C THR A 14 -24.51 -3.00 -13.70
N VAL A 15 -25.54 -3.71 -14.15
CA VAL A 15 -26.05 -4.89 -13.45
C VAL A 15 -25.00 -5.99 -13.39
N ILE A 16 -24.34 -6.30 -14.51
CA ILE A 16 -23.28 -7.30 -14.56
C ILE A 16 -22.14 -6.93 -13.59
N LEU A 17 -21.65 -5.68 -13.65
CA LEU A 17 -20.60 -5.22 -12.77
C LEU A 17 -21.01 -5.24 -11.30
N SER A 18 -22.27 -4.94 -10.98
CA SER A 18 -22.80 -5.03 -9.60
C SER A 18 -22.79 -6.47 -9.10
N ILE A 19 -23.22 -7.42 -9.91
CA ILE A 19 -23.19 -8.86 -9.56
C ILE A 19 -21.75 -9.31 -9.31
N VAL A 20 -20.83 -8.97 -10.21
CA VAL A 20 -19.40 -9.29 -10.06
C VAL A 20 -18.83 -8.66 -8.78
N SER A 21 -19.18 -7.40 -8.49
CA SER A 21 -18.75 -6.73 -7.26
C SER A 21 -19.24 -7.42 -6.00
N VAL A 22 -20.49 -7.87 -5.97
CA VAL A 22 -21.03 -8.63 -4.84
C VAL A 22 -20.30 -9.95 -4.66
N LEU A 23 -20.01 -10.67 -5.75
CA LEU A 23 -19.22 -11.92 -5.68
C LEU A 23 -17.81 -11.68 -5.12
N TYR A 24 -17.18 -10.57 -5.48
CA TYR A 24 -15.85 -10.19 -4.93
C TYR A 24 -15.88 -9.84 -3.44
N VAL A 25 -17.01 -9.35 -2.92
CA VAL A 25 -17.17 -9.01 -1.50
C VAL A 25 -17.48 -10.24 -0.64
N LEU A 26 -18.07 -11.30 -1.22
CA LEU A 26 -18.44 -12.53 -0.48
C LEU A 26 -17.29 -13.12 0.38
N PRO A 27 -16.07 -13.30 -0.13
CA PRO A 27 -14.97 -13.82 0.70
C PRO A 27 -14.67 -12.95 1.92
N VAL A 28 -14.76 -11.62 1.77
CA VAL A 28 -14.53 -10.68 2.87
C VAL A 28 -15.63 -10.82 3.93
N VAL A 29 -16.89 -10.92 3.49
CA VAL A 29 -18.03 -11.16 4.39
C VAL A 29 -17.85 -12.49 5.13
N ALA A 30 -17.44 -13.56 4.43
CA ALA A 30 -17.19 -14.85 5.04
C ALA A 30 -16.09 -14.78 6.13
N VAL A 31 -14.99 -14.06 5.87
CA VAL A 31 -13.93 -13.85 6.87
C VAL A 31 -14.46 -13.10 8.09
N ILE A 32 -15.24 -12.04 7.89
CA ILE A 32 -15.84 -11.25 8.97
C ILE A 32 -16.79 -12.12 9.81
N LEU A 33 -17.67 -12.90 9.18
CA LEU A 33 -18.59 -13.80 9.89
C LEU A 33 -17.82 -14.85 10.69
N ASN A 34 -16.80 -15.46 10.11
CA ASN A 34 -16.00 -16.48 10.78
C ASN A 34 -15.14 -15.93 11.90
N SER A 35 -14.79 -14.64 11.89
CA SER A 35 -14.02 -14.02 12.98
C SER A 35 -14.79 -14.00 14.32
N PHE A 36 -16.11 -14.09 14.28
CA PHE A 36 -16.98 -14.16 15.46
C PHE A 36 -17.35 -15.57 15.88
N LYS A 37 -16.87 -16.63 15.18
CA LYS A 37 -17.15 -18.01 15.48
C LYS A 37 -16.09 -18.68 16.33
N ALA A 38 -16.49 -19.66 17.12
CA ALA A 38 -15.55 -20.57 17.77
C ALA A 38 -14.77 -21.38 16.72
N ASN A 39 -13.49 -21.63 17.00
CA ASN A 39 -12.53 -22.21 16.06
C ASN A 39 -12.98 -23.56 15.47
N THR A 40 -13.73 -24.34 16.24
CA THR A 40 -14.30 -25.63 15.81
C THR A 40 -15.30 -25.50 14.66
N PHE A 41 -16.08 -24.41 14.63
CA PHE A 41 -17.13 -24.20 13.64
C PHE A 41 -16.66 -23.46 12.39
N VAL A 42 -15.46 -22.88 12.41
CA VAL A 42 -14.90 -22.18 11.23
C VAL A 42 -14.69 -23.13 10.06
N MET A 43 -14.31 -24.40 10.34
CA MET A 43 -14.05 -25.41 9.31
C MET A 43 -15.32 -26.18 8.89
N THR A 44 -16.25 -26.41 9.83
CA THR A 44 -17.45 -27.20 9.57
C THR A 44 -18.58 -26.38 8.95
N ASP A 45 -18.76 -25.16 9.44
CA ASP A 45 -19.91 -24.30 9.10
C ASP A 45 -19.49 -22.91 8.62
N THR A 46 -18.58 -22.87 7.65
CA THR A 46 -17.93 -21.64 7.15
C THR A 46 -18.92 -20.54 6.73
N PHE A 47 -20.03 -20.89 6.10
CA PHE A 47 -21.02 -19.94 5.57
C PHE A 47 -22.23 -19.72 6.48
N ALA A 48 -22.36 -20.47 7.57
CA ALA A 48 -23.46 -20.27 8.52
C ALA A 48 -23.29 -18.92 9.28
N LEU A 49 -24.40 -18.36 9.72
CA LEU A 49 -24.36 -17.18 10.59
C LEU A 49 -23.93 -17.58 12.00
N PRO A 50 -23.09 -16.79 12.68
CA PRO A 50 -22.63 -17.06 14.04
C PRO A 50 -23.78 -16.92 15.03
N THR A 51 -24.44 -18.03 15.39
CA THR A 51 -25.59 -18.07 16.32
C THR A 51 -25.35 -19.11 17.41
N GLY A 52 -25.94 -18.88 18.59
CA GLY A 52 -25.89 -19.84 19.71
C GLY A 52 -24.45 -20.15 20.16
N GLU A 53 -24.11 -21.43 20.22
CA GLU A 53 -22.79 -21.94 20.66
C GLU A 53 -21.63 -21.56 19.71
N MET A 54 -21.94 -21.21 18.46
CA MET A 54 -20.94 -20.80 17.48
C MET A 54 -20.39 -19.40 17.78
N TYR A 55 -21.19 -18.54 18.42
CA TYR A 55 -20.85 -17.12 18.61
C TYR A 55 -19.99 -16.88 19.85
N VAL A 56 -18.75 -16.44 19.63
CA VAL A 56 -17.79 -16.14 20.72
C VAL A 56 -17.54 -14.64 20.90
N GLY A 57 -18.31 -13.77 20.24
CA GLY A 57 -18.13 -12.33 20.33
C GLY A 57 -16.73 -11.87 19.90
N PHE A 58 -16.14 -10.99 20.67
CA PHE A 58 -14.81 -10.41 20.39
C PHE A 58 -13.63 -11.23 20.96
N ALA A 59 -13.87 -12.43 21.52
CA ALA A 59 -12.82 -13.24 22.14
C ALA A 59 -11.69 -13.58 21.17
N ASN A 60 -12.02 -13.87 19.89
CA ASN A 60 -11.02 -14.17 18.86
C ASN A 60 -10.13 -12.95 18.56
N PHE A 61 -10.68 -11.74 18.60
CA PHE A 61 -9.92 -10.51 18.37
C PHE A 61 -8.93 -10.25 19.51
N ILE A 62 -9.38 -10.41 20.76
CA ILE A 62 -8.52 -10.26 21.95
C ILE A 62 -7.41 -11.32 21.91
N LYS A 63 -7.77 -12.57 21.61
CA LYS A 63 -6.80 -13.66 21.46
C LYS A 63 -5.82 -13.37 20.32
N GLY A 64 -6.27 -12.87 19.18
CA GLY A 64 -5.42 -12.52 18.04
C GLY A 64 -4.45 -11.38 18.35
N MET A 65 -4.82 -10.43 19.20
CA MET A 65 -3.93 -9.32 19.61
C MET A 65 -2.75 -9.81 20.48
N THR A 66 -2.96 -10.87 21.26
CA THR A 66 -1.98 -11.37 22.24
C THR A 66 -1.37 -12.72 21.86
N PHE A 67 -1.82 -13.31 20.74
CA PHE A 67 -1.42 -14.63 20.32
C PHE A 67 0.04 -14.71 19.86
N GLY A 68 0.73 -15.77 20.32
CA GLY A 68 2.07 -16.11 19.87
C GLY A 68 3.21 -15.37 20.57
N ASN A 69 4.44 -15.71 20.19
CA ASN A 69 5.66 -15.11 20.75
C ASN A 69 5.86 -13.65 20.32
N TYR A 70 5.14 -13.21 19.27
CA TYR A 70 5.20 -11.86 18.74
C TYR A 70 3.78 -11.27 18.65
N PRO A 71 3.28 -10.65 19.71
CA PRO A 71 1.93 -10.09 19.76
C PRO A 71 1.65 -9.13 18.62
N PHE A 72 0.43 -9.17 18.08
CA PHE A 72 0.00 -8.30 16.98
C PHE A 72 0.19 -6.81 17.31
N ILE A 73 -0.07 -6.41 18.55
CA ILE A 73 0.09 -5.03 19.01
C ILE A 73 1.54 -4.54 18.86
N LYS A 74 2.51 -5.42 19.10
CA LYS A 74 3.94 -5.11 18.91
C LYS A 74 4.27 -4.90 17.43
N SER A 75 3.70 -5.73 16.56
CA SER A 75 3.84 -5.57 15.10
C SER A 75 3.24 -4.25 14.61
N VAL A 76 2.08 -3.87 15.12
CA VAL A 76 1.43 -2.57 14.81
C VAL A 76 2.32 -1.40 15.23
N LEU A 77 2.85 -1.42 16.46
CA LEU A 77 3.74 -0.36 16.92
C LEU A 77 5.00 -0.22 16.05
N TYR A 78 5.64 -1.33 15.70
CA TYR A 78 6.79 -1.28 14.78
C TYR A 78 6.39 -0.78 13.39
N SER A 79 5.23 -1.18 12.87
CA SER A 79 4.74 -0.68 11.58
C SER A 79 4.51 0.83 11.60
N VAL A 80 3.95 1.37 12.68
CA VAL A 80 3.75 2.82 12.85
C VAL A 80 5.11 3.53 12.88
N VAL A 81 6.05 3.05 13.69
CA VAL A 81 7.40 3.65 13.80
C VAL A 81 8.10 3.62 12.44
N ILE A 82 8.13 2.49 11.75
CA ILE A 82 8.74 2.35 10.43
C ILE A 82 8.10 3.31 9.43
N THR A 83 6.77 3.38 9.42
CA THR A 83 6.04 4.25 8.49
C THR A 83 6.35 5.73 8.73
N VAL A 84 6.31 6.19 9.97
CA VAL A 84 6.60 7.59 10.32
C VAL A 84 8.05 7.95 9.98
N LEU A 85 9.00 7.11 10.37
CA LEU A 85 10.41 7.35 10.07
C LEU A 85 10.71 7.34 8.57
N SER A 86 10.14 6.38 7.83
CA SER A 86 10.31 6.29 6.38
C SER A 86 9.69 7.49 5.66
N ALA A 87 8.47 7.87 6.03
CA ALA A 87 7.79 9.02 5.43
C ALA A 87 8.56 10.33 5.70
N ALA A 88 9.00 10.55 6.94
CA ALA A 88 9.80 11.73 7.29
C ALA A 88 11.11 11.78 6.50
N LEU A 89 11.83 10.65 6.43
CA LEU A 89 13.11 10.56 5.72
C LEU A 89 12.91 10.81 4.21
N ILE A 90 11.90 10.17 3.60
CA ILE A 90 11.56 10.37 2.19
C ILE A 90 11.22 11.83 1.95
N LEU A 91 10.30 12.43 2.72
CA LEU A 91 9.87 13.81 2.52
C LEU A 91 11.04 14.80 2.61
N ILE A 92 11.90 14.68 3.63
CA ILE A 92 13.03 15.59 3.81
C ILE A 92 14.04 15.44 2.68
N CYS A 93 14.51 14.23 2.42
CA CYS A 93 15.56 14.01 1.42
C CYS A 93 15.09 14.31 -0.01
N THR A 94 13.87 13.88 -0.36
CA THR A 94 13.36 14.04 -1.73
C THR A 94 12.86 15.45 -2.02
N SER A 95 12.37 16.19 -1.02
CA SER A 95 12.02 17.61 -1.22
C SER A 95 13.26 18.47 -1.48
N MET A 96 14.34 18.22 -0.75
CA MET A 96 15.63 18.90 -0.98
C MET A 96 16.20 18.56 -2.37
N ALA A 97 16.21 17.28 -2.74
CA ALA A 97 16.67 16.84 -4.05
C ALA A 97 15.77 17.39 -5.18
N GLY A 98 14.46 17.32 -5.03
CA GLY A 98 13.50 17.84 -5.99
C GLY A 98 13.61 19.35 -6.20
N TRP A 99 13.78 20.12 -5.11
CA TRP A 99 14.03 21.54 -5.19
C TRP A 99 15.32 21.87 -5.96
N PHE A 100 16.41 21.15 -5.67
CA PHE A 100 17.69 21.32 -6.35
C PHE A 100 17.57 21.02 -7.85
N ILE A 101 16.98 19.89 -8.22
CA ILE A 101 16.79 19.48 -9.61
C ILE A 101 15.89 20.46 -10.38
N ALA A 102 14.84 20.99 -9.74
CA ALA A 102 13.95 21.96 -10.37
C ALA A 102 14.63 23.31 -10.68
N ARG A 103 15.61 23.73 -9.84
CA ARG A 103 16.27 25.03 -9.93
C ARG A 103 17.55 25.01 -10.76
N VAL A 104 18.32 23.93 -10.67
CA VAL A 104 19.63 23.82 -11.32
C VAL A 104 19.49 23.18 -12.70
N LYS A 105 19.65 24.00 -13.75
CA LYS A 105 19.60 23.54 -15.15
C LYS A 105 20.96 22.96 -15.57
N SER A 106 21.33 21.78 -15.06
CA SER A 106 22.55 21.08 -15.47
C SER A 106 22.24 19.74 -16.14
N ARG A 107 23.16 19.26 -16.99
CA ARG A 107 23.04 17.92 -17.62
C ARG A 107 22.98 16.81 -16.55
N PHE A 108 23.69 16.97 -15.44
CA PHE A 108 23.69 16.04 -14.33
C PHE A 108 22.31 15.96 -13.65
N CYS A 109 21.68 17.11 -13.37
CA CYS A 109 20.31 17.15 -12.80
C CYS A 109 19.29 16.51 -13.75
N SER A 110 19.43 16.74 -15.05
CA SER A 110 18.57 16.10 -16.05
C SER A 110 18.74 14.58 -16.08
N LEU A 111 19.97 14.09 -15.98
CA LEU A 111 20.24 12.67 -15.89
C LEU A 111 19.67 12.05 -14.61
N LEU A 112 19.88 12.68 -13.45
CA LEU A 112 19.31 12.21 -12.18
C LEU A 112 17.78 12.15 -12.25
N TYR A 113 17.15 13.20 -12.77
CA TYR A 113 15.69 13.21 -12.94
C TYR A 113 15.21 12.06 -13.84
N PHE A 114 15.89 11.83 -14.97
CA PHE A 114 15.59 10.72 -15.87
C PHE A 114 15.72 9.37 -15.18
N LEU A 115 16.77 9.14 -14.39
CA LEU A 115 16.97 7.91 -13.62
C LEU A 115 15.86 7.72 -12.57
N CYS A 116 15.42 8.78 -11.89
CA CYS A 116 14.30 8.75 -10.96
C CYS A 116 13.00 8.34 -11.67
N VAL A 117 12.70 8.94 -12.82
CA VAL A 117 11.51 8.57 -13.63
C VAL A 117 11.61 7.13 -14.13
N PHE A 118 12.80 6.72 -14.59
CA PHE A 118 13.03 5.35 -15.06
C PHE A 118 12.80 4.33 -13.94
N SER A 119 13.21 4.63 -12.70
CA SER A 119 13.01 3.72 -11.56
C SER A 119 11.53 3.43 -11.26
N MET A 120 10.61 4.33 -11.65
CA MET A 120 9.17 4.12 -11.48
C MET A 120 8.58 3.08 -12.44
N VAL A 121 9.25 2.83 -13.57
CA VAL A 121 8.80 1.85 -14.57
C VAL A 121 9.07 0.43 -14.10
N VAL A 122 10.04 0.23 -13.22
CA VAL A 122 10.39 -1.10 -12.68
C VAL A 122 9.38 -1.52 -11.62
N PRO A 123 8.58 -2.59 -11.84
CA PRO A 123 7.64 -3.08 -10.86
C PRO A 123 8.35 -3.55 -9.59
N PHE A 124 7.82 -3.17 -8.42
CA PHE A 124 8.38 -3.58 -7.12
C PHE A 124 8.56 -5.10 -7.01
N GLN A 125 7.62 -5.86 -7.54
CA GLN A 125 7.63 -7.32 -7.50
C GLN A 125 8.86 -7.94 -8.14
N MET A 126 9.43 -7.30 -9.16
CA MET A 126 10.64 -7.79 -9.84
C MET A 126 11.90 -7.63 -8.99
N VAL A 127 11.96 -6.60 -8.17
CA VAL A 127 13.16 -6.28 -7.38
C VAL A 127 13.06 -6.69 -5.91
N MET A 128 11.89 -7.08 -5.44
CA MET A 128 11.57 -7.31 -4.04
C MET A 128 12.49 -8.37 -3.39
N PHE A 129 12.75 -9.49 -4.07
CA PHE A 129 13.62 -10.55 -3.54
C PHE A 129 15.09 -10.11 -3.47
N THR A 130 15.58 -9.47 -4.53
CA THR A 130 16.96 -8.95 -4.58
C THR A 130 17.15 -7.85 -3.54
N LEU A 131 16.18 -6.94 -3.42
CA LEU A 131 16.17 -5.87 -2.43
C LEU A 131 16.19 -6.42 -1.01
N SER A 132 15.33 -7.41 -0.70
CA SER A 132 15.27 -8.06 0.60
C SER A 132 16.60 -8.74 0.95
N LYS A 133 17.19 -9.49 0.01
CA LYS A 133 18.49 -10.15 0.22
C LYS A 133 19.62 -9.14 0.41
N THR A 134 19.63 -8.07 -0.36
CA THR A 134 20.63 -6.99 -0.22
C THR A 134 20.49 -6.29 1.13
N ALA A 135 19.26 -5.98 1.54
CA ALA A 135 18.99 -5.39 2.86
C ALA A 135 19.45 -6.30 4.00
N ASP A 136 19.23 -7.61 3.88
CA ASP A 136 19.70 -8.58 4.87
C ASP A 136 21.23 -8.65 4.92
N THR A 137 21.89 -8.71 3.78
CA THR A 137 23.38 -8.72 3.67
C THR A 137 23.98 -7.45 4.28
N LEU A 138 23.34 -6.30 4.11
CA LEU A 138 23.77 -5.01 4.67
C LEU A 138 23.30 -4.79 6.11
N ARG A 139 22.59 -5.76 6.71
CA ARG A 139 21.95 -5.67 8.03
C ARG A 139 20.98 -4.48 8.17
N LEU A 140 20.31 -4.14 7.09
CA LEU A 140 19.28 -3.08 7.03
C LEU A 140 17.86 -3.62 7.21
N ASN A 141 17.70 -4.83 7.74
CA ASN A 141 16.44 -5.52 7.97
C ASN A 141 15.85 -5.29 9.38
N THR A 142 16.35 -4.31 10.12
CA THR A 142 15.83 -3.95 11.44
C THR A 142 14.77 -2.84 11.33
N PRO A 143 13.85 -2.72 12.31
CA PRO A 143 12.84 -1.64 12.28
C PRO A 143 13.42 -0.22 12.20
N TRP A 144 14.65 -0.03 12.65
CA TRP A 144 15.33 1.27 12.66
C TRP A 144 16.09 1.58 11.36
N THR A 145 16.52 0.56 10.62
CA THR A 145 17.31 0.70 9.40
C THR A 145 16.50 0.52 8.12
N ILE A 146 15.37 -0.17 8.19
CA ILE A 146 14.47 -0.40 7.05
C ILE A 146 13.95 0.90 6.39
N PRO A 147 13.78 2.04 7.10
CA PRO A 147 13.47 3.33 6.49
C PRO A 147 14.46 3.78 5.41
N ILE A 148 15.73 3.38 5.52
CA ILE A 148 16.76 3.69 4.51
C ILE A 148 16.47 2.93 3.21
N VAL A 149 16.04 1.67 3.33
CA VAL A 149 15.65 0.84 2.16
C VAL A 149 14.42 1.43 1.49
N TYR A 150 13.43 1.88 2.27
CA TYR A 150 12.23 2.54 1.75
C TYR A 150 12.53 3.89 1.11
N LEU A 151 13.50 4.65 1.63
CA LEU A 151 13.98 5.86 0.96
C LEU A 151 14.50 5.54 -0.44
N GLY A 152 15.37 4.53 -0.57
CA GLY A 152 15.93 4.14 -1.86
C GLY A 152 14.85 3.78 -2.90
N PHE A 153 13.83 3.04 -2.48
CA PHE A 153 12.73 2.63 -3.34
C PHE A 153 11.72 3.75 -3.62
N GLY A 154 11.37 4.54 -2.59
CA GLY A 154 10.36 5.59 -2.68
C GLY A 154 10.87 6.90 -3.29
N ALA A 155 12.19 7.11 -3.35
CA ALA A 155 12.79 8.37 -3.79
C ALA A 155 12.42 8.75 -5.23
N GLY A 156 12.34 7.78 -6.14
CA GLY A 156 12.07 8.04 -7.55
C GLY A 156 10.76 8.81 -7.76
N LEU A 157 9.65 8.25 -7.26
CA LEU A 157 8.32 8.85 -7.35
C LEU A 157 8.25 10.19 -6.61
N ALA A 158 8.80 10.26 -5.40
CA ALA A 158 8.73 11.46 -4.58
C ALA A 158 9.53 12.62 -5.19
N ILE A 159 10.74 12.38 -5.70
CA ILE A 159 11.54 13.38 -6.41
C ILE A 159 10.80 13.87 -7.66
N PHE A 160 10.23 12.96 -8.46
CA PHE A 160 9.42 13.32 -9.62
C PHE A 160 8.31 14.31 -9.23
N MET A 161 7.52 13.98 -8.21
CA MET A 161 6.43 14.84 -7.75
C MET A 161 6.93 16.22 -7.27
N PHE A 162 7.99 16.25 -6.46
CA PHE A 162 8.54 17.51 -5.96
C PHE A 162 9.14 18.38 -7.08
N VAL A 163 9.76 17.78 -8.10
CA VAL A 163 10.28 18.52 -9.27
C VAL A 163 9.15 19.12 -10.07
N GLU A 164 8.06 18.39 -10.31
CA GLU A 164 6.91 18.90 -11.07
C GLU A 164 6.18 20.02 -10.29
N ILE A 165 6.00 19.87 -8.98
CA ILE A 165 5.46 20.93 -8.11
C ILE A 165 6.37 22.17 -8.16
N GLY A 166 7.68 21.98 -8.05
CA GLY A 166 8.64 23.08 -8.12
C GLY A 166 8.62 23.82 -9.46
N ARG A 167 8.46 23.11 -10.57
CA ARG A 167 8.32 23.68 -11.92
C ARG A 167 7.01 24.44 -12.09
N ALA A 168 5.90 23.89 -11.59
CA ALA A 168 4.59 24.55 -11.63
C ALA A 168 4.60 25.88 -10.87
N SER A 169 5.11 25.89 -9.63
CA SER A 169 5.23 27.11 -8.82
C SER A 169 6.12 28.18 -9.46
N CYS A 170 7.13 27.80 -10.24
CA CYS A 170 7.95 28.77 -10.97
C CYS A 170 7.22 29.38 -12.17
N ARG A 171 6.30 28.64 -12.78
CA ARG A 171 5.51 29.07 -13.94
C ARG A 171 4.43 30.11 -13.57
N GLU A 172 3.84 29.96 -12.39
CA GLU A 172 2.83 30.94 -11.92
C GLU A 172 3.39 32.29 -11.52
N ARG A 173 4.71 32.42 -11.30
CA ARG A 173 5.35 33.68 -10.89
C ARG A 173 5.86 34.52 -12.06
N VAL A 174 5.66 34.06 -13.28
CA VAL A 174 6.03 34.77 -14.53
C VAL A 174 4.79 35.26 -15.28
#